data_34ffcbaf9c6e23e8161dd013208bfebf
#
_entry.id   34ffcbaf9c6e23e8161dd013208bfebf
#
_cell.length_a   1.000
_cell.length_b   1.000
_cell.length_c   1.000
_cell.angle_alpha   90.00
_cell.angle_beta   90.00
_cell.angle_gamma   90.00
#
_symmetry.space_group_name_H-M   'P 1'
#
loop_
_entity.id
_entity.type
_entity.pdbx_description
1 polymer ?
#
loop_
_entity_poly.entity_id
_entity_poly.type
_entity_poly.pdbx_seq_one_letter_code
_entity_poly.pdbx_strand_id
1 'polypeptide(L)'
;MPLGSAPFGAPFEGWLGPPAPPIGRDWMGDVDTLWTYLIVGVVILALGIGFAVSLLRRRGGPEREVEAPTRPAPRLDREPTERDAGTAAPGGPVATEGPAETLPPVAEPLPTLERPESARGRLQRLRARLARSNSALGKGLLALLSRGRLDEEAWEDVEDTLIASDLGVEATEELIASLRTRVKVDGTTDEATVREWLREDLLRLVQPDMDRRIASSRVGTRPAVILVVGVNGTGKTTTVGKLARVLVAEDRDVLLGAADTFRAAAADQLDTWGARVGVPTVRSDREGADPAAVAFDAVKAGIEQEVDVVIIDTAGRLHNKVDLMNELGKVKRVIEKLSEIDEVLLVLDATTGQNGLQQAKVFSEAVDVTGIVLTKLDGTAKGGIVVAVQRQLGVPVKLVGLGEGPDDLAPFEPADFVDALLD
;
A
#
# COMPACT_ATOMS: atom_id res chain seq x y z
N MET A 1 70.18 -3.93 44.58
CA MET A 1 70.59 -2.83 45.46
C MET A 1 70.74 -1.58 44.66
N PRO A 2 70.31 -0.38 45.13
CA PRO A 2 69.19 -0.04 45.99
C PRO A 2 68.23 0.95 45.32
N LEU A 3 66.99 0.90 45.60
CA LEU A 3 66.04 1.87 46.15
C LEU A 3 66.47 3.38 46.14
N GLY A 4 65.68 4.17 45.38
CA GLY A 4 65.70 5.62 45.42
C GLY A 4 64.29 6.17 45.44
N SER A 5 63.88 6.64 46.60
CA SER A 5 62.62 7.22 47.00
C SER A 5 62.27 8.52 46.26
N ALA A 6 61.02 8.69 45.87
CA ALA A 6 60.39 9.93 45.44
C ALA A 6 59.98 10.80 46.64
N PRO A 7 59.98 12.12 46.55
CA PRO A 7 59.27 12.99 47.48
C PRO A 7 57.90 13.43 46.97
N PHE A 8 56.96 13.38 47.89
CA PHE A 8 55.63 13.98 47.89
C PHE A 8 55.71 15.53 47.88
N GLY A 9 54.78 16.18 47.18
CA GLY A 9 54.31 17.49 47.62
C GLY A 9 54.38 18.61 46.57
N ALA A 10 53.25 18.88 45.89
CA ALA A 10 52.89 20.26 45.57
C ALA A 10 51.36 20.36 45.42
N PRO A 11 50.73 21.43 45.91
CA PRO A 11 49.31 21.54 46.06
C PRO A 11 48.60 21.93 44.75
N PHE A 12 47.40 21.40 44.61
CA PHE A 12 46.48 21.74 43.55
C PHE A 12 45.80 23.09 43.89
N GLU A 13 46.29 24.17 43.31
CA GLU A 13 45.59 25.46 43.34
C GLU A 13 45.11 25.83 41.96
N GLY A 14 43.79 26.11 41.84
CA GLY A 14 43.30 27.10 40.91
C GLY A 14 42.73 26.59 39.58
N TRP A 15 41.49 26.05 39.61
CA TRP A 15 40.60 26.15 38.44
C TRP A 15 39.23 26.64 38.92
N LEU A 16 39.13 27.92 39.28
CA LEU A 16 37.88 28.65 39.35
C LEU A 16 37.65 29.25 37.96
N GLY A 17 36.76 28.63 37.21
CA GLY A 17 36.23 29.19 35.95
C GLY A 17 35.49 30.52 36.25
N PRO A 18 35.33 31.38 35.24
CA PRO A 18 34.65 32.66 35.39
C PRO A 18 33.22 32.50 35.90
N PRO A 19 32.72 33.44 36.72
CA PRO A 19 31.36 33.39 37.25
C PRO A 19 30.33 33.39 36.09
N ALA A 20 29.31 32.54 36.25
CA ALA A 20 28.18 32.49 35.33
C ALA A 20 27.50 33.87 35.26
N PRO A 21 27.09 34.33 34.04
CA PRO A 21 26.34 35.57 33.92
C PRO A 21 25.00 35.48 34.68
N PRO A 22 24.52 36.61 35.23
CA PRO A 22 23.25 36.63 35.93
C PRO A 22 22.11 36.22 34.99
N ILE A 23 21.28 35.29 35.44
CA ILE A 23 20.05 34.87 34.75
C ILE A 23 19.13 36.10 34.77
N GLY A 24 19.08 36.82 33.65
CA GLY A 24 18.15 37.89 33.44
C GLY A 24 16.72 37.35 33.44
N ARG A 25 15.90 37.94 34.31
CA ARG A 25 14.45 37.74 34.41
C ARG A 25 13.72 38.45 33.26
N ASP A 26 13.94 38.11 32.01
CA ASP A 26 13.30 38.74 30.86
C ASP A 26 12.48 37.78 30.01
N TRP A 27 11.80 36.84 30.66
CA TRP A 27 10.80 36.00 29.96
C TRP A 27 9.36 36.19 30.49
N MET A 28 9.08 37.30 31.19
CA MET A 28 7.70 37.79 31.27
C MET A 28 7.45 38.60 29.98
N GLY A 29 7.39 37.88 28.84
CA GLY A 29 6.86 38.45 27.61
C GLY A 29 5.45 38.96 27.84
N ASP A 30 5.26 40.17 27.44
CA ASP A 30 4.08 41.01 27.51
C ASP A 30 2.77 40.21 27.55
N VAL A 31 2.07 40.30 28.67
CA VAL A 31 0.71 39.76 28.82
C VAL A 31 -0.21 40.30 27.74
N ASP A 32 0.06 41.51 27.26
CA ASP A 32 -0.67 42.16 26.15
C ASP A 32 -0.47 41.44 24.80
N THR A 33 0.69 40.87 24.51
CA THR A 33 0.90 40.09 23.30
C THR A 33 0.15 38.76 23.35
N LEU A 34 0.09 38.10 24.50
CA LEU A 34 -0.71 36.88 24.68
C LEU A 34 -2.21 37.14 24.49
N TRP A 35 -2.72 38.24 25.05
CA TRP A 35 -4.11 38.66 24.84
C TRP A 35 -4.41 39.01 23.36
N THR A 36 -3.46 39.62 22.68
CA THR A 36 -3.60 39.96 21.25
C THR A 36 -3.72 38.68 20.39
N TYR A 37 -2.86 37.66 20.62
CA TYR A 37 -2.97 36.39 19.89
C TYR A 37 -4.25 35.61 20.23
N LEU A 38 -4.74 35.69 21.46
CA LEU A 38 -5.96 35.04 21.89
C LEU A 38 -7.19 35.71 21.20
N ILE A 39 -7.22 37.02 21.13
CA ILE A 39 -8.29 37.76 20.44
C ILE A 39 -8.26 37.47 18.93
N VAL A 40 -7.09 37.51 18.30
CA VAL A 40 -6.95 37.17 16.87
C VAL A 40 -7.40 35.72 16.59
N GLY A 41 -7.02 34.75 17.45
CA GLY A 41 -7.46 33.38 17.35
C GLY A 41 -8.98 33.21 17.44
N VAL A 42 -9.64 33.92 18.38
CA VAL A 42 -11.10 33.91 18.55
C VAL A 42 -11.80 34.49 17.32
N VAL A 43 -11.27 35.60 16.78
CA VAL A 43 -11.84 36.22 15.58
C VAL A 43 -11.73 35.32 14.35
N ILE A 44 -10.59 34.64 14.14
CA ILE A 44 -10.41 33.70 13.06
C ILE A 44 -11.36 32.50 13.22
N LEU A 45 -11.54 32.01 14.42
CA LEU A 45 -12.46 30.91 14.71
C LEU A 45 -13.91 31.30 14.45
N ALA A 46 -14.32 32.50 14.86
CA ALA A 46 -15.67 33.04 14.62
C ALA A 46 -15.95 33.20 13.12
N LEU A 47 -14.98 33.72 12.36
CA LEU A 47 -15.09 33.85 10.90
C LEU A 47 -15.15 32.47 10.21
N GLY A 48 -14.37 31.49 10.68
CA GLY A 48 -14.42 30.12 10.19
C GLY A 48 -15.77 29.45 10.42
N ILE A 49 -16.36 29.62 11.62
CA ILE A 49 -17.70 29.10 11.95
C ILE A 49 -18.77 29.79 11.10
N GLY A 50 -18.68 31.12 10.96
CA GLY A 50 -19.61 31.93 10.12
C GLY A 50 -19.58 31.48 8.66
N PHE A 51 -18.40 31.20 8.12
CA PHE A 51 -18.22 30.67 6.75
C PHE A 51 -18.78 29.29 6.59
N ALA A 52 -18.53 28.37 7.56
CA ALA A 52 -19.08 27.01 7.56
C ALA A 52 -20.61 27.00 7.62
N VAL A 53 -21.22 27.83 8.48
CA VAL A 53 -22.68 28.01 8.56
C VAL A 53 -23.26 28.59 7.27
N SER A 54 -22.55 29.50 6.62
CA SER A 54 -22.96 30.06 5.33
C SER A 54 -22.93 29.01 4.21
N LEU A 55 -21.95 28.12 4.20
CA LEU A 55 -21.86 27.01 3.25
C LEU A 55 -22.99 25.96 3.49
N LEU A 56 -23.29 25.66 4.74
CA LEU A 56 -24.40 24.77 5.10
C LEU A 56 -25.77 25.35 4.72
N ARG A 57 -25.98 26.67 4.91
CA ARG A 57 -27.21 27.36 4.48
C ARG A 57 -27.36 27.43 2.96
N ARG A 58 -26.29 27.48 2.19
CA ARG A 58 -26.33 27.43 0.72
C ARG A 58 -26.70 26.07 0.14
N ARG A 59 -26.62 25.00 0.94
CA ARG A 59 -27.03 23.65 0.54
C ARG A 59 -28.51 23.32 0.76
N GLY A 60 -29.27 24.24 1.38
CA GLY A 60 -30.71 24.11 1.56
C GLY A 60 -31.47 24.90 0.46
N GLY A 61 -31.30 24.56 -0.80
CA GLY A 61 -32.21 24.93 -1.87
C GLY A 61 -33.40 24.00 -1.88
N PRO A 62 -34.63 24.43 -2.31
CA PRO A 62 -35.81 23.62 -2.26
C PRO A 62 -35.64 22.37 -3.13
N GLU A 63 -35.90 21.20 -2.55
CA GLU A 63 -36.07 19.94 -3.27
C GLU A 63 -37.14 20.14 -4.35
N ARG A 64 -36.73 20.14 -5.60
CA ARG A 64 -37.64 19.86 -6.69
C ARG A 64 -37.95 18.37 -6.62
N GLU A 65 -39.16 18.08 -6.23
CA GLU A 65 -39.80 16.77 -6.42
C GLU A 65 -39.64 16.38 -7.90
N VAL A 66 -38.70 15.48 -8.16
CA VAL A 66 -38.59 14.82 -9.46
C VAL A 66 -39.53 13.63 -9.37
N GLU A 67 -40.72 13.81 -9.97
CA GLU A 67 -41.72 12.77 -10.20
C GLU A 67 -41.02 11.61 -10.92
N ALA A 68 -40.87 10.48 -10.23
CA ALA A 68 -40.35 9.25 -10.79
C ALA A 68 -41.38 8.66 -11.76
N PRO A 69 -40.99 8.16 -12.92
CA PRO A 69 -41.91 7.51 -13.84
C PRO A 69 -42.46 6.23 -13.19
N THR A 70 -43.76 6.23 -12.93
CA THR A 70 -44.56 5.10 -12.43
C THR A 70 -44.49 3.96 -13.43
N ARG A 71 -43.77 2.88 -13.09
CA ARG A 71 -43.96 1.56 -13.70
C ARG A 71 -45.27 0.99 -13.19
N PRO A 72 -46.19 0.50 -14.06
CA PRO A 72 -47.39 -0.15 -13.63
C PRO A 72 -47.04 -1.47 -12.92
N ALA A 73 -47.57 -1.64 -11.72
CA ALA A 73 -47.53 -2.89 -10.97
C ALA A 73 -48.27 -4.01 -11.70
N PRO A 74 -47.83 -5.27 -11.61
CA PRO A 74 -48.61 -6.41 -12.11
C PRO A 74 -49.88 -6.54 -11.28
N ARG A 75 -51.03 -6.60 -11.96
CA ARG A 75 -52.33 -6.89 -11.37
C ARG A 75 -52.34 -8.32 -10.85
N LEU A 76 -52.54 -8.48 -9.57
CA LEU A 76 -52.97 -9.73 -8.97
C LEU A 76 -54.44 -9.93 -9.36
N ASP A 77 -54.65 -11.00 -10.10
CA ASP A 77 -55.99 -11.40 -10.57
C ASP A 77 -56.83 -11.93 -9.42
N ARG A 78 -58.12 -11.59 -9.54
CA ARG A 78 -59.21 -11.88 -8.67
C ARG A 78 -59.49 -13.38 -8.58
N GLU A 79 -59.92 -13.82 -7.42
CA GLU A 79 -60.61 -15.07 -7.14
C GLU A 79 -61.82 -15.25 -8.07
N PRO A 80 -62.08 -16.46 -8.58
CA PRO A 80 -63.33 -16.76 -9.29
C PRO A 80 -64.40 -17.11 -8.31
N THR A 81 -65.49 -16.36 -8.37
CA THR A 81 -66.84 -16.74 -7.80
C THR A 81 -67.42 -17.90 -8.59
N GLU A 82 -67.87 -18.92 -7.85
CA GLU A 82 -68.74 -19.97 -8.35
C GLU A 82 -70.06 -19.42 -8.94
N ARG A 83 -70.44 -19.94 -10.10
CA ARG A 83 -71.84 -20.44 -10.35
C ARG A 83 -72.01 -21.01 -11.75
N ASP A 84 -72.54 -22.20 -11.66
CA ASP A 84 -73.63 -22.85 -12.38
C ASP A 84 -73.28 -23.84 -13.51
N ALA A 85 -73.91 -24.94 -13.19
CA ALA A 85 -74.08 -26.20 -13.86
C ALA A 85 -74.63 -26.12 -15.28
N GLY A 86 -74.21 -27.06 -16.12
CA GLY A 86 -74.98 -27.37 -17.28
C GLY A 86 -74.32 -28.34 -18.26
N THR A 87 -74.61 -29.61 -18.11
CA THR A 87 -74.92 -30.58 -19.20
C THR A 87 -73.82 -31.24 -20.01
N ALA A 88 -73.84 -32.56 -19.91
CA ALA A 88 -73.05 -33.62 -20.46
C ALA A 88 -72.98 -33.73 -22.03
N ALA A 89 -71.95 -34.31 -22.52
CA ALA A 89 -71.79 -35.62 -23.20
C ALA A 89 -70.77 -35.60 -24.35
N PRO A 90 -70.32 -36.70 -24.99
CA PRO A 90 -69.23 -37.54 -24.54
C PRO A 90 -68.20 -37.79 -25.66
N GLY A 91 -67.03 -38.29 -25.31
CA GLY A 91 -66.29 -39.18 -26.18
C GLY A 91 -65.16 -38.56 -27.06
N GLY A 92 -63.94 -38.66 -26.61
CA GLY A 92 -62.71 -38.60 -27.41
C GLY A 92 -61.60 -39.37 -26.71
N PRO A 93 -60.68 -40.03 -27.41
CA PRO A 93 -59.85 -41.06 -26.86
C PRO A 93 -58.72 -40.48 -25.99
N VAL A 94 -58.46 -41.19 -24.88
CA VAL A 94 -57.35 -40.97 -23.93
C VAL A 94 -56.04 -41.12 -24.67
N ALA A 95 -55.26 -40.03 -24.79
CA ALA A 95 -53.85 -40.06 -25.15
C ALA A 95 -53.07 -40.57 -23.93
N THR A 96 -52.47 -41.72 -24.09
CA THR A 96 -51.51 -42.32 -23.15
C THR A 96 -50.32 -41.40 -23.03
N GLU A 97 -50.11 -40.77 -21.87
CA GLU A 97 -48.82 -40.08 -21.55
C GLU A 97 -47.70 -41.14 -21.56
N GLY A 98 -46.81 -41.02 -22.53
CA GLY A 98 -45.54 -41.74 -22.54
C GLY A 98 -44.70 -41.26 -21.36
N PRO A 99 -43.77 -42.09 -20.86
CA PRO A 99 -42.91 -41.70 -19.76
C PRO A 99 -42.10 -40.48 -20.13
N ALA A 100 -42.14 -39.43 -19.28
CA ALA A 100 -41.33 -38.23 -19.40
C ALA A 100 -39.85 -38.65 -19.43
N GLU A 101 -39.22 -38.44 -20.59
CA GLU A 101 -37.79 -38.60 -20.76
C GLU A 101 -37.10 -37.55 -19.91
N THR A 102 -36.60 -37.97 -18.74
CA THR A 102 -35.74 -37.13 -17.87
C THR A 102 -34.46 -36.85 -18.64
N LEU A 103 -34.35 -35.63 -19.17
CA LEU A 103 -33.11 -35.13 -19.72
C LEU A 103 -32.00 -35.25 -18.62
N PRO A 104 -30.84 -35.80 -18.94
CA PRO A 104 -29.75 -35.86 -17.98
C PRO A 104 -29.43 -34.45 -17.50
N PRO A 105 -29.08 -34.27 -16.21
CA PRO A 105 -28.69 -32.94 -15.69
C PRO A 105 -27.56 -32.39 -16.56
N VAL A 106 -27.79 -31.20 -17.11
CA VAL A 106 -26.76 -30.44 -17.83
C VAL A 106 -25.63 -30.24 -16.82
N ALA A 107 -24.51 -30.91 -17.03
CA ALA A 107 -23.33 -30.72 -16.22
C ALA A 107 -22.95 -29.24 -16.28
N GLU A 108 -22.95 -28.58 -15.13
CA GLU A 108 -22.46 -27.20 -15.04
C GLU A 108 -21.01 -27.20 -15.58
N PRO A 109 -20.67 -26.26 -16.48
CA PRO A 109 -19.32 -26.20 -17.02
C PRO A 109 -18.34 -26.00 -15.86
N LEU A 110 -17.38 -26.89 -15.72
CA LEU A 110 -16.30 -26.75 -14.75
C LEU A 110 -15.66 -25.38 -14.94
N PRO A 111 -15.43 -24.63 -13.85
CA PRO A 111 -14.81 -23.31 -13.94
C PRO A 111 -13.45 -23.46 -14.65
N THR A 112 -13.29 -22.76 -15.75
CA THR A 112 -12.03 -22.73 -16.47
C THR A 112 -11.05 -21.90 -15.67
N LEU A 113 -10.00 -22.55 -15.12
CA LEU A 113 -8.95 -21.84 -14.37
C LEU A 113 -8.23 -20.87 -15.29
N GLU A 114 -8.04 -19.64 -14.82
CA GLU A 114 -7.26 -18.64 -15.51
C GLU A 114 -5.76 -19.03 -15.45
N ARG A 115 -5.05 -18.79 -16.54
CA ARG A 115 -3.59 -18.92 -16.59
C ARG A 115 -2.96 -17.54 -16.42
N PRO A 116 -2.31 -17.25 -15.27
CA PRO A 116 -1.70 -15.96 -15.06
C PRO A 116 -0.52 -15.72 -15.99
N GLU A 117 -0.26 -14.45 -16.30
CA GLU A 117 0.86 -14.05 -17.13
C GLU A 117 2.20 -14.23 -16.42
N SER A 118 3.24 -14.62 -17.16
CA SER A 118 4.59 -14.80 -16.63
C SER A 118 5.20 -13.50 -16.09
N ALA A 119 6.19 -13.60 -15.20
CA ALA A 119 6.90 -12.45 -14.63
C ALA A 119 7.51 -11.53 -15.70
N ARG A 120 8.05 -12.09 -16.79
CA ARG A 120 8.63 -11.29 -17.89
C ARG A 120 7.60 -10.43 -18.61
N GLY A 121 6.42 -10.95 -18.90
CA GLY A 121 5.33 -10.18 -19.54
C GLY A 121 4.86 -9.03 -18.63
N ARG A 122 4.79 -9.28 -17.33
CA ARG A 122 4.44 -8.28 -16.32
C ARG A 122 5.47 -7.15 -16.27
N LEU A 123 6.78 -7.45 -16.28
CA LEU A 123 7.85 -6.44 -16.29
C LEU A 123 7.80 -5.55 -17.54
N GLN A 124 7.55 -6.09 -18.73
CA GLN A 124 7.40 -5.28 -19.94
C GLN A 124 6.23 -4.29 -19.84
N ARG A 125 5.09 -4.73 -19.29
CA ARG A 125 3.94 -3.83 -19.06
C ARG A 125 4.26 -2.79 -18.00
N LEU A 126 5.01 -3.16 -16.96
CA LEU A 126 5.50 -2.28 -15.93
C LEU A 126 6.24 -1.08 -16.54
N ARG A 127 7.28 -1.34 -17.31
CA ARG A 127 8.07 -0.30 -18.00
C ARG A 127 7.20 0.63 -18.82
N ALA A 128 6.32 0.05 -19.67
CA ALA A 128 5.45 0.85 -20.52
C ALA A 128 4.44 1.73 -19.77
N ARG A 129 4.03 1.34 -18.56
CA ARG A 129 3.13 2.14 -17.72
C ARG A 129 3.85 3.20 -16.92
N LEU A 130 4.99 2.85 -16.32
CA LEU A 130 5.83 3.80 -15.58
C LEU A 130 6.35 4.93 -16.49
N ALA A 131 6.83 4.61 -17.68
CA ALA A 131 7.29 5.61 -18.65
C ALA A 131 6.19 6.63 -19.01
N ARG A 132 4.92 6.22 -19.02
CA ARG A 132 3.80 7.13 -19.28
C ARG A 132 3.40 7.97 -18.07
N SER A 133 3.57 7.45 -16.87
CA SER A 133 3.15 8.09 -15.61
C SER A 133 4.19 9.09 -15.09
N ASN A 134 5.48 8.75 -15.19
CA ASN A 134 6.57 9.51 -14.57
C ASN A 134 7.36 10.40 -15.54
N SER A 135 7.08 10.34 -16.85
CA SER A 135 7.81 11.12 -17.86
C SER A 135 7.83 12.64 -17.64
N ALA A 136 6.85 13.16 -16.89
CA ALA A 136 6.80 14.59 -16.58
C ALA A 136 7.93 15.02 -15.62
N LEU A 137 8.28 14.19 -14.62
CA LEU A 137 9.35 14.46 -13.68
C LEU A 137 10.73 14.45 -14.38
N GLY A 138 11.03 13.35 -15.10
CA GLY A 138 12.31 13.21 -15.81
C GLY A 138 12.53 14.31 -16.84
N LYS A 139 11.52 14.58 -17.67
CA LYS A 139 11.55 15.67 -18.66
C LYS A 139 11.70 17.05 -18.02
N GLY A 140 11.00 17.30 -16.92
CA GLY A 140 11.11 18.54 -16.15
C GLY A 140 12.51 18.76 -15.63
N LEU A 141 13.11 17.74 -14.97
CA LEU A 141 14.47 17.79 -14.45
C LEU A 141 15.51 17.96 -15.56
N LEU A 142 15.43 17.17 -16.64
CA LEU A 142 16.35 17.26 -17.76
C LEU A 142 16.26 18.62 -18.44
N ALA A 143 15.06 19.16 -18.64
CA ALA A 143 14.88 20.50 -19.21
C ALA A 143 15.46 21.61 -18.33
N LEU A 144 15.38 21.48 -17.00
CA LEU A 144 15.99 22.42 -16.06
C LEU A 144 17.52 22.34 -16.07
N LEU A 145 18.05 21.12 -15.97
CA LEU A 145 19.49 20.86 -15.88
C LEU A 145 20.25 21.11 -17.21
N SER A 146 19.54 21.03 -18.35
CA SER A 146 20.11 21.30 -19.67
C SER A 146 20.06 22.78 -20.07
N ARG A 147 19.54 23.67 -19.20
CA ARG A 147 19.64 25.14 -19.41
C ARG A 147 21.12 25.54 -19.41
N GLY A 148 21.55 26.29 -20.40
CA GLY A 148 22.95 26.65 -20.60
C GLY A 148 23.63 27.42 -19.47
N ARG A 149 22.91 27.81 -18.42
CA ARG A 149 23.40 28.37 -17.15
C ARG A 149 22.58 27.76 -16.03
N LEU A 150 23.27 27.09 -15.10
CA LEU A 150 22.71 26.58 -13.85
C LEU A 150 23.08 27.58 -12.73
N ASP A 151 22.31 28.67 -12.65
CA ASP A 151 22.38 29.63 -11.54
C ASP A 151 21.62 29.09 -10.32
N GLU A 152 21.62 29.86 -9.23
CA GLU A 152 20.99 29.43 -7.99
C GLU A 152 19.47 29.22 -8.15
N GLU A 153 18.81 30.09 -8.94
CA GLU A 153 17.37 29.98 -9.24
C GLU A 153 17.05 28.63 -9.97
N ALA A 154 17.90 28.24 -10.92
CA ALA A 154 17.73 26.96 -11.61
C ALA A 154 17.88 25.74 -10.65
N TRP A 155 18.77 25.84 -9.66
CA TRP A 155 18.92 24.79 -8.65
C TRP A 155 17.77 24.75 -7.66
N GLU A 156 17.18 25.87 -7.29
CA GLU A 156 15.94 25.93 -6.49
C GLU A 156 14.77 25.28 -7.24
N ASP A 157 14.61 25.56 -8.54
CA ASP A 157 13.61 24.91 -9.40
C ASP A 157 13.78 23.37 -9.43
N VAL A 158 15.03 22.89 -9.49
CA VAL A 158 15.37 21.45 -9.45
C VAL A 158 14.98 20.85 -8.10
N GLU A 159 15.30 21.53 -7.01
CA GLU A 159 14.97 21.11 -5.64
C GLU A 159 13.46 21.00 -5.45
N ASP A 160 12.71 22.01 -5.82
CA ASP A 160 11.26 22.04 -5.75
C ASP A 160 10.63 20.89 -6.55
N THR A 161 11.15 20.62 -7.74
CA THR A 161 10.70 19.50 -8.58
C THR A 161 10.92 18.14 -7.93
N LEU A 162 12.09 17.94 -7.31
CA LEU A 162 12.43 16.70 -6.61
C LEU A 162 11.59 16.49 -5.35
N ILE A 163 11.40 17.55 -4.55
CA ILE A 163 10.54 17.51 -3.36
C ILE A 163 9.10 17.23 -3.75
N ALA A 164 8.59 17.87 -4.79
CA ALA A 164 7.24 17.64 -5.30
C ALA A 164 7.01 16.20 -5.78
N SER A 165 8.07 15.49 -6.15
CA SER A 165 8.02 14.07 -6.53
C SER A 165 8.00 13.09 -5.35
N ASP A 166 7.95 13.57 -4.11
CA ASP A 166 8.05 12.79 -2.86
C ASP A 166 9.40 12.04 -2.68
N LEU A 167 10.50 12.54 -3.27
CA LEU A 167 11.84 11.96 -3.10
C LEU A 167 12.31 12.02 -1.64
N GLY A 168 11.86 13.03 -0.92
CA GLY A 168 12.28 13.36 0.45
C GLY A 168 13.48 14.30 0.50
N VAL A 169 13.56 15.10 1.56
CA VAL A 169 14.54 16.20 1.69
C VAL A 169 15.98 15.71 1.62
N GLU A 170 16.34 14.72 2.45
CA GLU A 170 17.73 14.20 2.51
C GLU A 170 18.21 13.63 1.16
N ALA A 171 17.36 12.89 0.46
CA ALA A 171 17.70 12.33 -0.86
C ALA A 171 17.79 13.42 -1.93
N THR A 172 16.97 14.46 -1.84
CA THR A 172 17.01 15.64 -2.72
C THR A 172 18.31 16.41 -2.53
N GLU A 173 18.71 16.71 -1.29
CA GLU A 173 19.97 17.40 -0.98
C GLU A 173 21.18 16.60 -1.48
N GLU A 174 21.22 15.27 -1.25
CA GLU A 174 22.30 14.38 -1.73
C GLU A 174 22.40 14.40 -3.25
N LEU A 175 21.28 14.31 -3.96
CA LEU A 175 21.23 14.32 -5.42
C LEU A 175 21.72 15.65 -5.98
N ILE A 176 21.22 16.77 -5.44
CA ILE A 176 21.63 18.13 -5.87
C ILE A 176 23.12 18.36 -5.61
N ALA A 177 23.64 17.98 -4.44
CA ALA A 177 25.06 18.12 -4.11
C ALA A 177 25.96 17.34 -5.09
N SER A 178 25.56 16.11 -5.45
CA SER A 178 26.25 15.30 -6.44
C SER A 178 26.26 15.96 -7.82
N LEU A 179 25.08 16.38 -8.31
CA LEU A 179 24.94 17.00 -9.62
C LEU A 179 25.69 18.34 -9.71
N ARG A 180 25.59 19.21 -8.70
CA ARG A 180 26.34 20.48 -8.63
C ARG A 180 27.84 20.23 -8.73
N THR A 181 28.35 19.21 -8.04
CA THR A 181 29.76 18.85 -8.07
C THR A 181 30.20 18.40 -9.46
N ARG A 182 29.42 17.52 -10.11
CA ARG A 182 29.72 17.02 -11.47
C ARG A 182 29.69 18.17 -12.49
N VAL A 183 28.67 19.00 -12.49
CA VAL A 183 28.54 20.16 -13.36
C VAL A 183 29.75 21.13 -13.18
N LYS A 184 30.19 21.36 -11.94
CA LYS A 184 31.34 22.23 -11.65
C LYS A 184 32.67 21.64 -12.15
N VAL A 185 32.84 20.33 -12.09
CA VAL A 185 34.05 19.61 -12.50
C VAL A 185 34.13 19.51 -14.02
N ASP A 186 33.04 19.04 -14.66
CA ASP A 186 33.05 18.76 -16.11
C ASP A 186 32.69 19.98 -16.96
N GLY A 187 32.04 20.99 -16.37
CA GLY A 187 31.66 22.23 -17.05
C GLY A 187 30.63 22.05 -18.17
N THR A 188 30.02 20.83 -18.29
CA THR A 188 29.05 20.52 -19.32
C THR A 188 27.63 20.61 -18.77
N THR A 189 26.71 20.99 -19.66
CA THR A 189 25.26 20.95 -19.47
C THR A 189 24.59 20.17 -20.63
N ASP A 190 25.39 19.35 -21.33
CA ASP A 190 24.86 18.46 -22.36
C ASP A 190 23.83 17.49 -21.77
N GLU A 191 22.64 17.45 -22.39
CA GLU A 191 21.48 16.70 -21.88
C GLU A 191 21.78 15.22 -21.70
N ALA A 192 22.50 14.59 -22.63
CA ALA A 192 22.81 13.17 -22.55
C ALA A 192 23.73 12.85 -21.37
N THR A 193 24.73 13.68 -21.14
CA THR A 193 25.67 13.55 -20.02
C THR A 193 24.96 13.77 -18.67
N VAL A 194 24.15 14.81 -18.57
CA VAL A 194 23.39 15.11 -17.37
C VAL A 194 22.36 14.01 -17.05
N ARG A 195 21.71 13.46 -18.10
CA ARG A 195 20.81 12.32 -17.95
C ARG A 195 21.52 11.10 -17.37
N GLU A 196 22.73 10.79 -17.83
CA GLU A 196 23.49 9.64 -17.30
C GLU A 196 23.90 9.87 -15.83
N TRP A 197 24.33 11.06 -15.46
CA TRP A 197 24.62 11.39 -14.06
C TRP A 197 23.39 11.25 -13.17
N LEU A 198 22.26 11.77 -13.63
CA LEU A 198 21.00 11.68 -12.92
C LEU A 198 20.55 10.21 -12.75
N ARG A 199 20.74 9.42 -13.81
CA ARG A 199 20.47 7.97 -13.79
C ARG A 199 21.34 7.24 -12.75
N GLU A 200 22.65 7.48 -12.75
CA GLU A 200 23.56 6.87 -11.79
C GLU A 200 23.23 7.24 -10.34
N ASP A 201 22.95 8.52 -10.10
CA ASP A 201 22.65 9.02 -8.77
C ASP A 201 21.30 8.50 -8.27
N LEU A 202 20.26 8.49 -9.10
CA LEU A 202 18.94 7.91 -8.76
C LEU A 202 19.05 6.40 -8.51
N LEU A 203 19.83 5.67 -9.32
CA LEU A 203 20.02 4.24 -9.12
C LEU A 203 20.69 3.95 -7.77
N ARG A 204 21.68 4.76 -7.38
CA ARG A 204 22.32 4.66 -6.06
C ARG A 204 21.33 4.94 -4.93
N LEU A 205 20.45 5.96 -5.07
CA LEU A 205 19.44 6.30 -4.09
C LEU A 205 18.41 5.19 -3.90
N VAL A 206 18.08 4.45 -4.96
CA VAL A 206 17.16 3.29 -4.91
C VAL A 206 17.82 2.06 -4.29
N GLN A 207 19.15 2.07 -4.06
CA GLN A 207 19.89 0.98 -3.42
C GLN A 207 19.67 -0.38 -4.14
N PRO A 208 20.27 -0.60 -5.32
CA PRO A 208 20.03 -1.79 -6.15
C PRO A 208 20.43 -3.11 -5.45
N ASP A 209 21.35 -3.07 -4.49
CA ASP A 209 21.89 -4.24 -3.81
C ASP A 209 20.97 -4.81 -2.69
N MET A 210 19.86 -4.15 -2.37
CA MET A 210 18.90 -4.67 -1.39
C MET A 210 18.27 -6.00 -1.88
N ASP A 211 18.07 -6.96 -0.97
CA ASP A 211 17.41 -8.23 -1.30
C ASP A 211 15.90 -8.05 -1.52
N ARG A 212 15.49 -8.14 -2.78
CA ARG A 212 14.10 -7.98 -3.23
C ARG A 212 13.39 -9.30 -3.53
N ARG A 213 14.03 -10.43 -3.27
CA ARG A 213 13.40 -11.74 -3.48
C ARG A 213 12.23 -11.91 -2.54
N ILE A 214 11.18 -12.56 -3.04
CA ILE A 214 10.03 -12.96 -2.23
C ILE A 214 10.25 -14.38 -1.75
N ALA A 215 9.94 -14.67 -0.48
CA ALA A 215 9.94 -16.02 0.04
C ALA A 215 8.84 -16.85 -0.65
N SER A 216 9.19 -17.63 -1.65
CA SER A 216 8.26 -18.35 -2.53
C SER A 216 8.48 -19.83 -2.60
N SER A 217 9.26 -20.40 -1.67
CA SER A 217 9.62 -21.82 -1.66
C SER A 217 9.58 -22.36 -0.26
N ARG A 218 9.24 -23.64 -0.14
CA ARG A 218 9.27 -24.38 1.14
C ARG A 218 10.63 -24.24 1.84
N VAL A 219 10.58 -24.13 3.16
CA VAL A 219 11.76 -24.12 4.02
C VAL A 219 11.78 -25.45 4.79
N GLY A 220 12.53 -26.43 4.30
CA GLY A 220 12.51 -27.79 4.84
C GLY A 220 11.14 -28.46 4.63
N THR A 221 10.44 -28.75 5.72
CA THR A 221 9.11 -29.42 5.70
C THR A 221 7.94 -28.46 5.81
N ARG A 222 8.17 -27.15 5.97
CA ARG A 222 7.14 -26.15 6.13
C ARG A 222 7.00 -25.24 4.90
N PRO A 223 5.82 -24.68 4.63
CA PRO A 223 5.67 -23.64 3.61
C PRO A 223 6.40 -22.35 4.02
N ALA A 224 6.77 -21.53 3.05
CA ALA A 224 7.08 -20.13 3.33
C ALA A 224 5.80 -19.42 3.77
N VAL A 225 5.89 -18.59 4.81
CA VAL A 225 4.74 -17.84 5.34
C VAL A 225 4.92 -16.36 5.04
N ILE A 226 3.97 -15.78 4.29
CA ILE A 226 3.93 -14.36 3.94
C ILE A 226 2.77 -13.71 4.68
N LEU A 227 3.06 -12.74 5.53
CA LEU A 227 2.06 -11.92 6.20
C LEU A 227 1.91 -10.58 5.47
N VAL A 228 0.70 -10.23 5.03
CA VAL A 228 0.44 -8.98 4.30
C VAL A 228 -0.27 -7.98 5.21
N VAL A 229 0.36 -6.84 5.45
CA VAL A 229 -0.10 -5.80 6.38
C VAL A 229 -0.22 -4.44 5.68
N GLY A 230 -0.90 -3.47 6.31
CA GLY A 230 -1.08 -2.12 5.80
C GLY A 230 -2.45 -1.55 6.15
N VAL A 231 -2.70 -0.27 5.85
CA VAL A 231 -3.97 0.38 6.17
C VAL A 231 -5.09 -0.02 5.21
N ASN A 232 -6.36 0.28 5.59
CA ASN A 232 -7.48 0.06 4.69
C ASN A 232 -7.37 0.96 3.44
N GLY A 233 -7.73 0.42 2.27
CA GLY A 233 -7.70 1.15 1.00
C GLY A 233 -6.36 1.10 0.25
N THR A 234 -5.28 0.60 0.86
CA THR A 234 -3.99 0.44 0.18
C THR A 234 -3.95 -0.72 -0.82
N GLY A 235 -4.96 -1.59 -0.82
CA GLY A 235 -5.04 -2.70 -1.76
C GLY A 235 -4.47 -4.02 -1.25
N LYS A 236 -4.43 -4.29 0.07
CA LYS A 236 -3.91 -5.54 0.65
C LYS A 236 -4.53 -6.80 0.04
N THR A 237 -5.83 -6.97 0.16
CA THR A 237 -6.56 -8.14 -0.37
C THR A 237 -6.33 -8.31 -1.87
N THR A 238 -6.33 -7.21 -2.63
CA THR A 238 -5.99 -7.21 -4.06
C THR A 238 -4.54 -7.62 -4.31
N THR A 239 -3.61 -7.15 -3.48
CA THR A 239 -2.19 -7.52 -3.55
C THR A 239 -2.00 -9.01 -3.27
N VAL A 240 -2.66 -9.55 -2.23
CA VAL A 240 -2.63 -10.98 -1.92
C VAL A 240 -3.12 -11.81 -3.11
N GLY A 241 -4.26 -11.44 -3.70
CA GLY A 241 -4.78 -12.12 -4.88
C GLY A 241 -3.85 -12.04 -6.10
N LYS A 242 -3.27 -10.87 -6.36
CA LYS A 242 -2.29 -10.69 -7.46
C LYS A 242 -0.97 -11.41 -7.19
N LEU A 243 -0.50 -11.46 -5.93
CA LEU A 243 0.70 -12.19 -5.55
C LEU A 243 0.49 -13.71 -5.71
N ALA A 244 -0.66 -14.23 -5.30
CA ALA A 244 -1.01 -15.62 -5.57
C ALA A 244 -0.92 -15.96 -7.07
N ARG A 245 -1.42 -15.06 -7.94
CA ARG A 245 -1.30 -15.23 -9.39
C ARG A 245 0.15 -15.18 -9.90
N VAL A 246 1.01 -14.35 -9.29
CA VAL A 246 2.46 -14.34 -9.62
C VAL A 246 3.07 -15.69 -9.30
N LEU A 247 2.80 -16.22 -8.09
CA LEU A 247 3.38 -17.48 -7.62
C LEU A 247 2.86 -18.68 -8.40
N VAL A 248 1.56 -18.71 -8.73
CA VAL A 248 0.99 -19.78 -9.60
C VAL A 248 1.62 -19.74 -11.01
N ALA A 249 1.91 -18.54 -11.55
CA ALA A 249 2.63 -18.42 -12.84
C ALA A 249 4.08 -18.91 -12.78
N GLU A 250 4.64 -19.07 -11.58
CA GLU A 250 5.97 -19.63 -11.29
C GLU A 250 5.89 -21.09 -10.83
N ASP A 251 4.75 -21.76 -11.09
CA ASP A 251 4.48 -23.16 -10.71
C ASP A 251 4.64 -23.43 -9.20
N ARG A 252 4.18 -22.46 -8.36
CA ARG A 252 4.15 -22.62 -6.90
C ARG A 252 2.78 -23.05 -6.41
N ASP A 253 2.76 -23.98 -5.48
CA ASP A 253 1.57 -24.35 -4.74
C ASP A 253 1.31 -23.33 -3.62
N VAL A 254 0.16 -22.66 -3.69
CA VAL A 254 -0.19 -21.52 -2.81
C VAL A 254 -1.46 -21.83 -2.03
N LEU A 255 -1.51 -21.37 -0.78
CA LEU A 255 -2.72 -21.35 0.05
C LEU A 255 -2.92 -19.94 0.60
N LEU A 256 -4.18 -19.47 0.61
CA LEU A 256 -4.56 -18.14 1.13
C LEU A 256 -5.21 -18.26 2.51
N GLY A 257 -4.90 -17.32 3.41
CA GLY A 257 -5.53 -17.17 4.70
C GLY A 257 -6.26 -15.83 4.80
N ALA A 258 -7.61 -15.85 4.95
CA ALA A 258 -8.45 -14.67 5.06
C ALA A 258 -8.57 -14.19 6.52
N ALA A 259 -7.51 -13.56 7.04
CA ALA A 259 -7.49 -13.06 8.42
C ALA A 259 -8.03 -11.62 8.58
N ASP A 260 -8.54 -10.96 7.53
CA ASP A 260 -9.41 -9.77 7.65
C ASP A 260 -10.84 -10.20 7.99
N THR A 261 -11.05 -10.67 9.22
CA THR A 261 -12.32 -11.22 9.70
C THR A 261 -13.38 -10.17 10.04
N PHE A 262 -12.99 -8.89 10.03
CA PHE A 262 -13.91 -7.78 10.29
C PHE A 262 -14.72 -7.36 9.08
N ARG A 263 -14.27 -7.73 7.89
CA ARG A 263 -14.91 -7.39 6.62
C ARG A 263 -15.28 -8.66 5.90
N ALA A 264 -16.54 -9.11 6.06
CA ALA A 264 -17.04 -10.30 5.38
C ALA A 264 -16.75 -10.27 3.86
N ALA A 265 -16.96 -9.12 3.22
CA ALA A 265 -16.64 -8.92 1.81
C ALA A 265 -15.16 -9.08 1.47
N ALA A 266 -14.23 -8.93 2.43
CA ALA A 266 -12.81 -9.13 2.16
C ALA A 266 -12.48 -10.62 2.02
N ALA A 267 -13.04 -11.47 2.86
CA ALA A 267 -12.90 -12.91 2.76
C ALA A 267 -13.50 -13.44 1.44
N ASP A 268 -14.70 -13.00 1.06
CA ASP A 268 -15.34 -13.36 -0.20
C ASP A 268 -14.53 -12.88 -1.42
N GLN A 269 -13.94 -11.67 -1.32
CA GLN A 269 -13.06 -11.14 -2.36
C GLN A 269 -11.80 -12.00 -2.50
N LEU A 270 -11.17 -12.39 -1.40
CA LEU A 270 -9.98 -13.21 -1.41
C LEU A 270 -10.26 -14.60 -1.97
N ASP A 271 -11.37 -15.20 -1.57
CA ASP A 271 -11.84 -16.49 -2.09
C ASP A 271 -12.06 -16.43 -3.62
N THR A 272 -12.68 -15.35 -4.10
CA THR A 272 -12.84 -15.10 -5.54
C THR A 272 -11.50 -15.01 -6.27
N TRP A 273 -10.48 -14.36 -5.69
CA TRP A 273 -9.13 -14.30 -6.26
C TRP A 273 -8.49 -15.69 -6.34
N GLY A 274 -8.58 -16.47 -5.26
CA GLY A 274 -8.03 -17.83 -5.21
C GLY A 274 -8.71 -18.75 -6.22
N ALA A 275 -10.05 -18.77 -6.24
CA ALA A 275 -10.84 -19.65 -7.10
C ALA A 275 -10.52 -19.48 -8.60
N ARG A 276 -10.20 -18.25 -9.05
CA ARG A 276 -9.85 -17.98 -10.45
C ARG A 276 -8.60 -18.72 -10.93
N VAL A 277 -7.66 -18.97 -10.03
CA VAL A 277 -6.36 -19.62 -10.33
C VAL A 277 -6.20 -20.97 -9.65
N GLY A 278 -7.25 -21.50 -9.03
CA GLY A 278 -7.23 -22.81 -8.36
C GLY A 278 -6.51 -22.83 -7.02
N VAL A 279 -6.37 -21.67 -6.36
CA VAL A 279 -5.70 -21.54 -5.05
C VAL A 279 -6.75 -21.62 -3.95
N PRO A 280 -6.64 -22.57 -2.98
CA PRO A 280 -7.56 -22.69 -1.86
C PRO A 280 -7.40 -21.54 -0.87
N THR A 281 -8.53 -21.14 -0.25
CA THR A 281 -8.57 -20.09 0.76
C THR A 281 -9.12 -20.65 2.08
N VAL A 282 -8.34 -20.50 3.16
CA VAL A 282 -8.80 -20.78 4.52
C VAL A 282 -9.43 -19.52 5.09
N ARG A 283 -10.70 -19.64 5.52
CA ARG A 283 -11.52 -18.56 6.07
C ARG A 283 -12.35 -19.05 7.24
N SER A 284 -12.90 -18.13 8.00
CA SER A 284 -13.92 -18.46 9.02
C SER A 284 -15.30 -18.09 8.52
N ASP A 285 -16.29 -18.97 8.79
CA ASP A 285 -17.70 -18.69 8.53
C ASP A 285 -18.33 -17.78 9.59
N ARG A 286 -17.60 -17.48 10.68
CA ARG A 286 -18.05 -16.61 11.75
C ARG A 286 -17.61 -15.18 11.48
N GLU A 287 -18.56 -14.26 11.39
CA GLU A 287 -18.26 -12.85 11.38
C GLU A 287 -17.57 -12.43 12.69
N GLY A 288 -16.46 -11.66 12.59
CA GLY A 288 -15.68 -11.26 13.76
C GLY A 288 -14.90 -12.39 14.44
N ALA A 289 -14.63 -13.49 13.74
CA ALA A 289 -13.73 -14.54 14.22
C ALA A 289 -12.36 -13.95 14.61
N ASP A 290 -11.62 -14.66 15.47
CA ASP A 290 -10.25 -14.26 15.84
C ASP A 290 -9.31 -14.35 14.62
N PRO A 291 -8.74 -13.23 14.13
CA PRO A 291 -7.82 -13.24 13.00
C PRO A 291 -6.63 -14.19 13.21
N ALA A 292 -6.14 -14.28 14.45
CA ALA A 292 -5.02 -15.14 14.79
C ALA A 292 -5.37 -16.63 14.68
N ALA A 293 -6.63 -17.02 14.94
CA ALA A 293 -7.09 -18.39 14.75
C ALA A 293 -7.16 -18.74 13.25
N VAL A 294 -7.69 -17.86 12.42
CA VAL A 294 -7.74 -18.07 10.95
C VAL A 294 -6.34 -18.17 10.36
N ALA A 295 -5.42 -17.30 10.78
CA ALA A 295 -4.03 -17.35 10.35
C ALA A 295 -3.33 -18.66 10.76
N PHE A 296 -3.57 -19.13 11.99
CA PHE A 296 -3.06 -20.40 12.48
C PHE A 296 -3.58 -21.58 11.65
N ASP A 297 -4.89 -21.61 11.40
CA ASP A 297 -5.52 -22.68 10.61
C ASP A 297 -5.00 -22.68 9.16
N ALA A 298 -4.75 -21.50 8.57
CA ALA A 298 -4.17 -21.39 7.25
C ALA A 298 -2.73 -21.98 7.19
N VAL A 299 -1.87 -21.61 8.14
CA VAL A 299 -0.50 -22.15 8.19
C VAL A 299 -0.52 -23.65 8.45
N LYS A 300 -1.38 -24.13 9.36
CA LYS A 300 -1.54 -25.57 9.63
C LYS A 300 -1.99 -26.32 8.38
N ALA A 301 -3.01 -25.81 7.67
CA ALA A 301 -3.49 -26.40 6.42
C ALA A 301 -2.39 -26.42 5.34
N GLY A 302 -1.58 -25.35 5.26
CA GLY A 302 -0.46 -25.25 4.33
C GLY A 302 0.63 -26.30 4.61
N ILE A 303 0.89 -26.61 5.88
CA ILE A 303 1.82 -27.70 6.29
C ILE A 303 1.23 -29.05 5.91
N GLU A 304 -0.05 -29.30 6.23
CA GLU A 304 -0.74 -30.58 5.97
C GLU A 304 -0.90 -30.86 4.47
N GLN A 305 -1.12 -29.84 3.65
CA GLN A 305 -1.26 -29.94 2.19
C GLN A 305 0.07 -29.85 1.44
N GLU A 306 1.17 -29.66 2.18
CA GLU A 306 2.52 -29.53 1.63
C GLU A 306 2.68 -28.44 0.56
N VAL A 307 1.94 -27.31 0.66
CA VAL A 307 2.07 -26.18 -0.27
C VAL A 307 3.43 -25.49 -0.15
N ASP A 308 3.85 -24.76 -1.19
CA ASP A 308 5.09 -23.99 -1.17
C ASP A 308 4.98 -22.74 -0.32
N VAL A 309 3.83 -22.06 -0.39
CA VAL A 309 3.63 -20.73 0.22
C VAL A 309 2.23 -20.59 0.83
N VAL A 310 2.18 -20.01 2.02
CA VAL A 310 0.93 -19.53 2.65
C VAL A 310 0.96 -18.02 2.69
N ILE A 311 -0.07 -17.35 2.12
CA ILE A 311 -0.20 -15.89 2.13
C ILE A 311 -1.39 -15.51 3.00
N ILE A 312 -1.16 -14.63 4.00
CA ILE A 312 -2.16 -14.22 4.98
C ILE A 312 -2.56 -12.76 4.76
N ASP A 313 -3.82 -12.52 4.39
CA ASP A 313 -4.42 -11.19 4.31
C ASP A 313 -4.92 -10.74 5.69
N THR A 314 -4.55 -9.53 6.12
CA THR A 314 -4.90 -9.00 7.44
C THR A 314 -5.78 -7.76 7.37
N ALA A 315 -6.47 -7.44 8.47
CA ALA A 315 -7.17 -6.18 8.64
C ALA A 315 -6.22 -4.96 8.58
N GLY A 316 -6.78 -3.77 8.33
CA GLY A 316 -5.99 -2.54 8.19
C GLY A 316 -6.66 -1.31 8.83
N ARG A 317 -7.34 -1.45 9.97
CA ARG A 317 -8.13 -0.39 10.61
C ARG A 317 -7.27 0.58 11.43
N LEU A 318 -6.58 1.52 10.78
CA LEU A 318 -5.67 2.45 11.44
C LEU A 318 -6.34 3.48 12.36
N HIS A 319 -7.67 3.71 12.24
CA HIS A 319 -8.41 4.60 13.14
C HIS A 319 -8.37 4.12 14.61
N ASN A 320 -8.16 2.84 14.86
CA ASN A 320 -7.82 2.28 16.17
C ASN A 320 -6.43 1.64 16.11
N LYS A 321 -5.40 2.49 16.05
CA LYS A 321 -4.00 2.11 15.85
C LYS A 321 -3.53 1.07 16.89
N VAL A 322 -3.84 1.29 18.16
CA VAL A 322 -3.35 0.43 19.26
C VAL A 322 -3.93 -0.98 19.15
N ASP A 323 -5.22 -1.09 18.88
CA ASP A 323 -5.86 -2.40 18.75
C ASP A 323 -5.37 -3.15 17.52
N LEU A 324 -5.20 -2.46 16.38
CA LEU A 324 -4.65 -3.07 15.16
C LEU A 324 -3.23 -3.61 15.40
N MET A 325 -2.35 -2.83 16.05
CA MET A 325 -0.98 -3.27 16.32
C MET A 325 -0.94 -4.44 17.29
N ASN A 326 -1.80 -4.44 18.32
CA ASN A 326 -1.95 -5.56 19.25
C ASN A 326 -2.45 -6.83 18.54
N GLU A 327 -3.41 -6.67 17.63
CA GLU A 327 -3.97 -7.75 16.82
C GLU A 327 -2.90 -8.35 15.89
N LEU A 328 -2.18 -7.54 15.14
CA LEU A 328 -1.10 -7.99 14.27
C LEU A 328 0.02 -8.70 15.05
N GLY A 329 0.42 -8.14 16.20
CA GLY A 329 1.35 -8.78 17.11
C GLY A 329 0.83 -10.11 17.68
N LYS A 330 -0.49 -10.26 17.89
CA LYS A 330 -1.11 -11.52 18.28
C LYS A 330 -1.07 -12.53 17.11
N VAL A 331 -1.44 -12.10 15.90
CA VAL A 331 -1.39 -12.95 14.69
C VAL A 331 0.02 -13.50 14.50
N LYS A 332 1.04 -12.62 14.54
CA LYS A 332 2.45 -13.01 14.43
C LYS A 332 2.82 -14.08 15.48
N ARG A 333 2.61 -13.81 16.77
CA ARG A 333 2.94 -14.74 17.86
C ARG A 333 2.22 -16.08 17.75
N VAL A 334 1.03 -16.10 17.17
CA VAL A 334 0.25 -17.34 17.03
C VAL A 334 0.75 -18.16 15.85
N ILE A 335 1.10 -17.54 14.72
CA ILE A 335 1.75 -18.19 13.59
C ILE A 335 3.09 -18.78 14.00
N GLU A 336 3.91 -18.02 14.72
CA GLU A 336 5.27 -18.41 15.18
C GLU A 336 5.29 -19.64 16.11
N LYS A 337 4.13 -20.09 16.62
CA LYS A 337 4.02 -21.38 17.32
C LYS A 337 4.09 -22.59 16.39
N LEU A 338 3.77 -22.41 15.10
CA LEU A 338 3.76 -23.46 14.09
C LEU A 338 4.93 -23.34 13.09
N SER A 339 5.21 -22.08 12.68
CA SER A 339 6.15 -21.78 11.60
C SER A 339 6.69 -20.38 11.78
N GLU A 340 7.94 -20.14 11.42
CA GLU A 340 8.46 -18.78 11.26
C GLU A 340 7.71 -18.06 10.16
N ILE A 341 7.61 -16.73 10.27
CA ILE A 341 7.13 -15.85 9.20
C ILE A 341 8.35 -15.45 8.37
N ASP A 342 8.38 -15.88 7.11
CA ASP A 342 9.51 -15.63 6.21
C ASP A 342 9.47 -14.25 5.59
N GLU A 343 8.24 -13.68 5.42
CA GLU A 343 8.03 -12.35 4.87
C GLU A 343 6.90 -11.62 5.60
N VAL A 344 7.12 -10.35 5.88
CA VAL A 344 6.08 -9.40 6.26
C VAL A 344 6.06 -8.28 5.22
N LEU A 345 5.06 -8.32 4.35
CA LEU A 345 4.91 -7.36 3.25
C LEU A 345 3.98 -6.21 3.67
N LEU A 346 4.53 -5.01 3.74
CA LEU A 346 3.76 -3.79 4.00
C LEU A 346 3.24 -3.20 2.70
N VAL A 347 1.92 -3.15 2.55
CA VAL A 347 1.25 -2.58 1.37
C VAL A 347 0.97 -1.10 1.60
N LEU A 348 1.56 -0.26 0.76
CA LEU A 348 1.41 1.20 0.76
C LEU A 348 0.81 1.67 -0.56
N ASP A 349 -0.01 2.71 -0.49
CA ASP A 349 -0.55 3.41 -1.65
C ASP A 349 0.41 4.55 -2.04
N ALA A 350 1.02 4.47 -3.21
CA ALA A 350 1.98 5.47 -3.69
C ALA A 350 1.37 6.88 -3.81
N THR A 351 0.05 6.98 -3.98
CA THR A 351 -0.63 8.29 -4.09
C THR A 351 -0.72 9.05 -2.77
N THR A 352 -0.49 8.38 -1.64
CA THR A 352 -0.56 9.00 -0.30
C THR A 352 0.70 9.81 0.06
N GLY A 353 1.80 9.62 -0.66
CA GLY A 353 3.05 10.34 -0.46
C GLY A 353 3.57 10.27 0.97
N GLN A 354 3.99 11.40 1.53
CA GLN A 354 4.55 11.50 2.89
C GLN A 354 3.62 10.97 4.00
N ASN A 355 2.30 11.02 3.82
CA ASN A 355 1.36 10.44 4.78
C ASN A 355 1.49 8.91 4.85
N GLY A 356 1.82 8.25 3.73
CA GLY A 356 2.10 6.82 3.68
C GLY A 356 3.33 6.44 4.50
N LEU A 357 4.36 7.29 4.53
CA LEU A 357 5.58 7.06 5.30
C LEU A 357 5.31 7.02 6.81
N GLN A 358 4.48 7.94 7.32
CA GLN A 358 4.12 7.94 8.74
C GLN A 358 3.33 6.67 9.13
N GLN A 359 2.47 6.19 8.25
CA GLN A 359 1.77 4.91 8.44
C GLN A 359 2.76 3.75 8.45
N ALA A 360 3.69 3.72 7.50
CA ALA A 360 4.69 2.68 7.37
C ALA A 360 5.52 2.50 8.65
N LYS A 361 5.96 3.59 9.26
CA LYS A 361 6.70 3.57 10.53
C LYS A 361 5.93 2.87 11.65
N VAL A 362 4.62 3.11 11.73
CA VAL A 362 3.77 2.48 12.75
C VAL A 362 3.72 0.96 12.61
N PHE A 363 3.63 0.46 11.37
CA PHE A 363 3.61 -0.98 11.12
C PHE A 363 4.98 -1.62 11.41
N SER A 364 6.09 -0.94 11.06
CA SER A 364 7.44 -1.45 11.34
C SER A 364 7.75 -1.57 12.83
N GLU A 365 7.08 -0.79 13.68
CA GLU A 365 7.19 -0.88 15.15
C GLU A 365 6.43 -2.10 15.73
N ALA A 366 5.40 -2.60 15.03
CA ALA A 366 4.53 -3.67 15.52
C ALA A 366 4.89 -5.06 15.00
N VAL A 367 5.37 -5.10 13.75
CA VAL A 367 5.76 -6.34 13.06
C VAL A 367 7.06 -6.07 12.28
N ASP A 368 7.91 -7.09 12.18
CA ASP A 368 9.20 -6.97 11.50
C ASP A 368 8.98 -6.95 9.97
N VAL A 369 8.71 -5.76 9.42
CA VAL A 369 8.51 -5.59 7.98
C VAL A 369 9.79 -5.97 7.23
N THR A 370 9.68 -6.87 6.25
CA THR A 370 10.82 -7.36 5.44
C THR A 370 10.82 -6.81 4.02
N GLY A 371 9.68 -6.30 3.58
CA GLY A 371 9.53 -5.75 2.24
C GLY A 371 8.30 -4.87 2.08
N ILE A 372 8.32 -4.04 1.06
CA ILE A 372 7.26 -3.09 0.74
C ILE A 372 6.63 -3.45 -0.59
N VAL A 373 5.31 -3.34 -0.65
CA VAL A 373 4.54 -3.37 -1.89
C VAL A 373 3.95 -1.99 -2.12
N LEU A 374 4.39 -1.31 -3.17
CA LEU A 374 3.81 -0.02 -3.57
C LEU A 374 2.73 -0.22 -4.60
N THR A 375 1.49 0.10 -4.24
CA THR A 375 0.33 0.05 -5.14
C THR A 375 0.06 1.40 -5.80
N LYS A 376 -0.69 1.40 -6.91
CA LYS A 376 -1.14 2.60 -7.63
C LYS A 376 -0.01 3.54 -8.09
N LEU A 377 1.17 2.96 -8.35
CA LEU A 377 2.32 3.75 -8.80
C LEU A 377 2.10 4.37 -10.20
N ASP A 378 1.22 3.78 -10.99
CA ASP A 378 0.77 4.27 -12.30
C ASP A 378 -0.14 5.51 -12.23
N GLY A 379 -0.75 5.76 -11.08
CA GLY A 379 -1.65 6.89 -10.84
C GLY A 379 -0.97 8.15 -10.28
N THR A 380 0.36 8.15 -10.15
CA THR A 380 1.08 9.27 -9.53
C THR A 380 2.36 9.64 -10.29
N ALA A 381 2.62 10.95 -10.41
CA ALA A 381 3.92 11.46 -10.85
C ALA A 381 4.99 11.43 -9.72
N LYS A 382 4.67 10.84 -8.56
CA LYS A 382 5.46 10.87 -7.33
C LYS A 382 6.32 9.62 -7.16
N GLY A 383 7.10 9.27 -8.17
CA GLY A 383 8.00 8.10 -8.15
C GLY A 383 9.05 8.15 -7.05
N GLY A 384 9.42 9.33 -6.55
CA GLY A 384 10.38 9.51 -5.47
C GLY A 384 10.02 8.81 -4.16
N ILE A 385 8.73 8.49 -3.94
CA ILE A 385 8.27 7.76 -2.75
C ILE A 385 9.00 6.41 -2.55
N VAL A 386 9.47 5.76 -3.62
CA VAL A 386 10.26 4.53 -3.55
C VAL A 386 11.53 4.76 -2.71
N VAL A 387 12.26 5.83 -2.99
CA VAL A 387 13.49 6.18 -2.26
C VAL A 387 13.16 6.56 -0.82
N ALA A 388 12.16 7.43 -0.63
CA ALA A 388 11.80 7.94 0.69
C ALA A 388 11.40 6.81 1.65
N VAL A 389 10.55 5.85 1.19
CA VAL A 389 10.08 4.75 2.03
C VAL A 389 11.20 3.75 2.37
N GLN A 390 12.07 3.43 1.41
CA GLN A 390 13.20 2.53 1.66
C GLN A 390 14.19 3.13 2.67
N ARG A 391 14.53 4.41 2.53
CA ARG A 391 15.42 5.10 3.48
C ARG A 391 14.84 5.16 4.88
N GLN A 392 13.55 5.48 5.01
CA GLN A 392 12.92 5.64 6.31
C GLN A 392 12.76 4.32 7.07
N LEU A 393 12.48 3.22 6.37
CA LEU A 393 12.22 1.91 6.99
C LEU A 393 13.44 0.99 6.97
N GLY A 394 14.42 1.24 6.12
CA GLY A 394 15.57 0.35 5.93
C GLY A 394 15.23 -0.98 5.24
N VAL A 395 14.07 -1.07 4.57
CA VAL A 395 13.60 -2.27 3.88
C VAL A 395 13.31 -2.01 2.40
N PRO A 396 13.50 -3.00 1.50
CA PRO A 396 13.33 -2.81 0.07
C PRO A 396 11.88 -2.73 -0.36
N VAL A 397 11.60 -1.95 -1.39
CA VAL A 397 10.43 -2.16 -2.24
C VAL A 397 10.67 -3.43 -3.05
N LYS A 398 9.82 -4.45 -2.87
CA LYS A 398 9.91 -5.75 -3.53
C LYS A 398 8.96 -5.89 -4.70
N LEU A 399 7.76 -5.32 -4.57
CA LEU A 399 6.71 -5.41 -5.57
C LEU A 399 6.08 -4.05 -5.85
N VAL A 400 5.60 -3.86 -7.07
CA VAL A 400 4.87 -2.66 -7.49
C VAL A 400 3.57 -3.01 -8.22
N GLY A 401 2.49 -2.33 -7.83
CA GLY A 401 1.19 -2.40 -8.50
C GLY A 401 1.02 -1.24 -9.46
N LEU A 402 0.64 -1.55 -10.69
CA LEU A 402 0.62 -0.61 -11.81
C LEU A 402 -0.68 -0.69 -12.59
N GLY A 403 -1.77 -0.74 -11.89
CA GLY A 403 -3.10 -0.75 -12.47
C GLY A 403 -4.05 -1.74 -11.81
N GLU A 404 -5.27 -1.77 -12.34
CA GLU A 404 -6.39 -2.53 -11.78
C GLU A 404 -6.51 -3.96 -12.33
N GLY A 405 -5.77 -4.31 -13.37
CA GLY A 405 -5.80 -5.65 -13.97
C GLY A 405 -5.29 -6.74 -13.03
N PRO A 406 -5.74 -7.99 -13.19
CA PRO A 406 -5.37 -9.09 -12.31
C PRO A 406 -3.87 -9.42 -12.35
N ASP A 407 -3.18 -9.11 -13.42
CA ASP A 407 -1.74 -9.34 -13.59
C ASP A 407 -0.91 -8.05 -13.49
N ASP A 408 -1.48 -6.95 -12.94
CA ASP A 408 -0.82 -5.66 -12.78
C ASP A 408 -0.07 -5.55 -11.43
N LEU A 409 0.66 -6.59 -11.06
CA LEU A 409 1.63 -6.63 -9.97
C LEU A 409 2.92 -7.25 -10.52
N ALA A 410 4.04 -6.58 -10.31
CA ALA A 410 5.33 -7.05 -10.81
C ALA A 410 6.43 -6.89 -9.75
N PRO A 411 7.52 -7.69 -9.81
CA PRO A 411 8.73 -7.44 -9.05
C PRO A 411 9.28 -6.04 -9.35
N PHE A 412 9.86 -5.42 -8.34
CA PHE A 412 10.50 -4.11 -8.49
C PHE A 412 11.94 -4.28 -8.96
N GLU A 413 12.23 -3.73 -10.15
CA GLU A 413 13.56 -3.72 -10.73
C GLU A 413 14.13 -2.30 -10.72
N PRO A 414 15.18 -2.00 -9.92
CA PRO A 414 15.72 -0.66 -9.75
C PRO A 414 16.12 0.04 -11.04
N ALA A 415 16.82 -0.65 -11.94
CA ALA A 415 17.26 -0.06 -13.19
C ALA A 415 16.08 0.29 -14.10
N ASP A 416 15.12 -0.62 -14.24
CA ASP A 416 13.90 -0.41 -15.02
C ASP A 416 13.06 0.75 -14.51
N PHE A 417 13.00 0.89 -13.18
CA PHE A 417 12.29 1.98 -12.53
C PHE A 417 12.94 3.33 -12.80
N VAL A 418 14.27 3.43 -12.63
CA VAL A 418 15.03 4.68 -12.87
C VAL A 418 14.96 5.06 -14.35
N ASP A 419 15.15 4.10 -15.25
CA ASP A 419 15.02 4.36 -16.70
C ASP A 419 13.63 4.89 -17.05
N ALA A 420 12.57 4.30 -16.47
CA ALA A 420 11.20 4.76 -16.70
C ALA A 420 10.88 6.13 -16.05
N LEU A 421 11.62 6.54 -15.03
CA LEU A 421 11.51 7.89 -14.45
C LEU A 421 12.07 8.96 -15.38
N LEU A 422 13.11 8.62 -16.14
CA LEU A 422 13.87 9.56 -16.97
C LEU A 422 13.40 9.58 -18.44
N ASP A 423 12.54 8.65 -18.88
CA ASP A 423 11.95 8.60 -20.22
C ASP A 423 10.76 9.55 -20.37
#